data_514ef3b11edef03ac02058b0dfd46cf8
#
_entry.id   514ef3b11edef03ac02058b0dfd46cf8
#
_cell.length_a   1.000
_cell.length_b   1.000
_cell.length_c   1.000
_cell.angle_alpha   90.00
_cell.angle_beta   90.00
_cell.angle_gamma   90.00
#
_symmetry.space_group_name_H-M   'P 1'
#
loop_
_entity.id
_entity.type
_entity.pdbx_description
1 polymer ?
#
loop_
_entity_poly.entity_id
_entity_poly.type
_entity_poly.pdbx_seq_one_letter_code
_entity_poly.pdbx_strand_id
1 'polypeptide(L)'
;MKRFSKIIGVLMCILLLISNVVYADTPMVVLDAGHGGADSGAISLDGEYLEKVWNLQTTKSCKETLEKYGVDVVMTREDDIFLSLAERKQIANSADVSISIHYNATANHKGAYGLVIGGKVEGSTKLAHSIKDELLKIRDNVQVWEDNSYYAMTNLKVPCVIVETAFIDNPNDNKYADTLEERKEIGKRIAFGILNYLNIDANKEIINTTKKDNMSDTKEKEQKIEEKDNNKGKISIVDKIRNLIQRKRSSSDEKIQYIKDLILK
;
A
#
# COMPACT_ATOMS: atom_id res chain seq x y z
N MET A 1 53.61 -21.88 -6.77
CA MET A 1 52.39 -22.66 -6.53
C MET A 1 51.65 -22.27 -5.22
N LYS A 2 52.29 -22.24 -4.04
CA LYS A 2 51.61 -21.93 -2.75
C LYS A 2 50.94 -20.53 -2.65
N ARG A 3 51.42 -19.50 -3.37
CA ARG A 3 50.80 -18.15 -3.37
C ARG A 3 49.54 -18.09 -4.24
N PHE A 4 49.52 -18.80 -5.37
CA PHE A 4 48.34 -18.88 -6.26
C PHE A 4 47.17 -19.60 -5.59
N SER A 5 47.42 -20.68 -4.84
CA SER A 5 46.40 -21.41 -4.09
C SER A 5 45.74 -20.54 -2.99
N LYS A 6 46.47 -19.65 -2.33
CA LYS A 6 45.91 -18.73 -1.34
C LYS A 6 45.01 -17.65 -1.96
N ILE A 7 45.39 -17.15 -3.13
CA ILE A 7 44.57 -16.12 -3.85
C ILE A 7 43.25 -16.75 -4.33
N ILE A 8 43.29 -17.99 -4.87
CA ILE A 8 42.07 -18.69 -5.29
C ILE A 8 41.14 -18.97 -4.08
N GLY A 9 41.74 -19.36 -2.92
CA GLY A 9 40.94 -19.55 -1.68
C GLY A 9 40.25 -18.28 -1.19
N VAL A 10 40.93 -17.14 -1.23
CA VAL A 10 40.35 -15.84 -0.83
C VAL A 10 39.27 -15.38 -1.82
N LEU A 11 39.48 -15.52 -3.14
CA LEU A 11 38.48 -15.25 -4.14
C LEU A 11 37.22 -16.12 -3.99
N MET A 12 37.40 -17.38 -3.70
CA MET A 12 36.32 -18.34 -3.47
C MET A 12 35.52 -18.01 -2.20
N CYS A 13 36.19 -17.58 -1.12
CA CYS A 13 35.51 -17.07 0.09
C CYS A 13 34.74 -15.75 -0.18
N ILE A 14 35.30 -14.85 -0.98
CA ILE A 14 34.59 -13.60 -1.37
C ILE A 14 33.39 -13.92 -2.23
N LEU A 15 33.48 -14.85 -3.19
CA LEU A 15 32.36 -15.31 -4.00
C LEU A 15 31.24 -15.96 -3.14
N LEU A 16 31.61 -16.75 -2.12
CA LEU A 16 30.68 -17.38 -1.19
C LEU A 16 30.00 -16.34 -0.27
N LEU A 17 30.65 -15.22 0.05
CA LEU A 17 30.06 -14.12 0.81
C LEU A 17 29.10 -13.28 -0.03
N ILE A 18 29.34 -13.15 -1.34
CA ILE A 18 28.47 -12.42 -2.26
C ILE A 18 27.22 -13.24 -2.63
N SER A 19 27.31 -14.59 -2.64
CA SER A 19 26.20 -15.47 -3.00
C SER A 19 25.05 -15.51 -1.98
N ASN A 20 25.22 -14.88 -0.79
CA ASN A 20 24.17 -14.81 0.23
C ASN A 20 23.46 -13.44 0.28
N VAL A 21 23.68 -12.55 -0.68
CA VAL A 21 22.79 -11.40 -0.86
C VAL A 21 21.51 -11.93 -1.52
N VAL A 22 20.67 -12.54 -0.72
CA VAL A 22 19.25 -12.76 -1.09
C VAL A 22 18.67 -11.36 -1.20
N TYR A 23 18.49 -10.90 -2.44
CA TYR A 23 17.58 -9.77 -2.68
C TYR A 23 16.20 -10.27 -2.29
N ALA A 24 15.80 -10.03 -1.05
CA ALA A 24 14.40 -10.18 -0.70
C ALA A 24 13.60 -9.31 -1.66
N ASP A 25 12.70 -9.90 -2.43
CA ASP A 25 11.79 -9.14 -3.27
C ASP A 25 11.12 -8.10 -2.38
N THR A 26 11.16 -6.84 -2.82
CA THR A 26 10.50 -5.76 -2.09
C THR A 26 9.00 -6.08 -2.03
N PRO A 27 8.42 -6.22 -0.84
CA PRO A 27 7.02 -6.57 -0.74
C PRO A 27 6.16 -5.50 -1.40
N MET A 28 5.16 -5.93 -2.16
CA MET A 28 4.20 -5.06 -2.83
C MET A 28 2.90 -5.02 -2.03
N VAL A 29 2.50 -3.82 -1.63
CA VAL A 29 1.25 -3.55 -0.91
C VAL A 29 0.29 -2.83 -1.82
N VAL A 30 -0.95 -3.33 -1.93
CA VAL A 30 -2.05 -2.58 -2.53
C VAL A 30 -2.83 -1.87 -1.44
N LEU A 31 -2.97 -0.56 -1.59
CA LEU A 31 -3.83 0.29 -0.77
C LEU A 31 -5.07 0.69 -1.58
N ASP A 32 -6.23 0.30 -1.09
CA ASP A 32 -7.51 0.66 -1.68
C ASP A 32 -8.12 1.83 -0.90
N ALA A 33 -8.22 3.00 -1.53
CA ALA A 33 -9.00 4.10 -1.00
C ALA A 33 -10.46 3.87 -1.36
N GLY A 34 -11.28 3.50 -0.38
CA GLY A 34 -12.69 3.18 -0.58
C GLY A 34 -13.46 4.29 -1.28
N HIS A 35 -14.54 3.93 -2.00
CA HIS A 35 -15.41 4.87 -2.73
C HIS A 35 -14.66 5.69 -3.80
N GLY A 36 -15.27 6.79 -4.28
CA GLY A 36 -14.65 7.72 -5.24
C GLY A 36 -15.55 8.07 -6.41
N GLY A 37 -15.30 9.23 -7.04
CA GLY A 37 -16.10 9.75 -8.14
C GLY A 37 -17.56 9.98 -7.72
N ALA A 38 -18.49 9.32 -8.40
CA ALA A 38 -19.93 9.41 -8.09
C ALA A 38 -20.33 8.69 -6.79
N ASP A 39 -19.50 7.79 -6.27
CA ASP A 39 -19.73 7.13 -4.99
C ASP A 39 -19.07 7.92 -3.86
N SER A 40 -19.90 8.63 -3.10
CA SER A 40 -19.44 9.46 -1.97
C SER A 40 -18.98 8.62 -0.76
N GLY A 41 -19.46 7.37 -0.65
CA GLY A 41 -19.46 6.66 0.62
C GLY A 41 -20.40 7.33 1.64
N ALA A 42 -20.15 7.11 2.91
CA ALA A 42 -20.87 7.74 4.00
C ALA A 42 -20.64 9.26 4.02
N ILE A 43 -21.58 9.97 4.67
CA ILE A 43 -21.56 11.42 4.80
C ILE A 43 -21.70 11.77 6.28
N SER A 44 -20.96 12.79 6.74
CA SER A 44 -21.09 13.31 8.10
C SER A 44 -22.49 13.87 8.38
N LEU A 45 -22.87 13.98 9.65
CA LEU A 45 -24.22 14.45 10.04
C LEU A 45 -24.54 15.85 9.54
N ASP A 46 -23.55 16.74 9.46
CA ASP A 46 -23.67 18.10 8.95
C ASP A 46 -23.59 18.19 7.43
N GLY A 47 -23.23 17.08 6.75
CA GLY A 47 -23.08 17.03 5.30
C GLY A 47 -21.75 17.60 4.78
N GLU A 48 -20.84 18.02 5.65
CA GLU A 48 -19.61 18.71 5.26
C GLU A 48 -18.52 17.74 4.77
N TYR A 49 -18.53 16.49 5.27
CA TYR A 49 -17.49 15.51 4.98
C TYR A 49 -18.02 14.31 4.21
N LEU A 50 -17.27 13.91 3.19
CA LEU A 50 -17.53 12.72 2.39
C LEU A 50 -16.46 11.66 2.68
N GLU A 51 -16.86 10.44 2.93
CA GLU A 51 -15.98 9.32 3.23
C GLU A 51 -14.90 9.14 2.15
N LYS A 52 -15.27 9.24 0.87
CA LYS A 52 -14.32 9.12 -0.24
C LYS A 52 -13.13 10.07 -0.15
N VAL A 53 -13.31 11.26 0.41
CA VAL A 53 -12.27 12.28 0.59
C VAL A 53 -11.34 11.88 1.73
N TRP A 54 -11.91 11.49 2.85
CA TRP A 54 -11.15 11.04 4.01
C TRP A 54 -10.36 9.77 3.71
N ASN A 55 -10.99 8.80 3.03
CA ASN A 55 -10.33 7.58 2.57
C ASN A 55 -9.09 7.89 1.73
N LEU A 56 -9.21 8.78 0.75
CA LEU A 56 -8.10 9.14 -0.12
C LEU A 56 -6.94 9.81 0.62
N GLN A 57 -7.26 10.73 1.54
CA GLN A 57 -6.25 11.44 2.33
C GLN A 57 -5.47 10.50 3.26
N THR A 58 -6.19 9.63 3.97
CA THR A 58 -5.61 8.62 4.85
C THR A 58 -4.75 7.62 4.06
N THR A 59 -5.25 7.16 2.92
CA THR A 59 -4.53 6.21 2.06
C THR A 59 -3.25 6.80 1.48
N LYS A 60 -3.26 8.07 1.07
CA LYS A 60 -2.05 8.76 0.58
C LYS A 60 -0.98 8.84 1.68
N SER A 61 -1.35 9.16 2.90
CA SER A 61 -0.42 9.20 4.02
C SER A 61 0.16 7.81 4.36
N CYS A 62 -0.67 6.77 4.28
CA CYS A 62 -0.22 5.39 4.43
C CYS A 62 0.82 5.03 3.36
N LYS A 63 0.54 5.33 2.09
CA LYS A 63 1.48 5.14 0.98
C LYS A 63 2.80 5.85 1.22
N GLU A 64 2.75 7.16 1.49
CA GLU A 64 3.95 7.98 1.73
C GLU A 64 4.82 7.40 2.86
N THR A 65 4.18 6.88 3.89
CA THR A 65 4.90 6.26 5.01
C THR A 65 5.54 4.94 4.57
N LEU A 66 4.81 4.02 3.96
CA LEU A 66 5.34 2.73 3.51
C LEU A 66 6.51 2.89 2.53
N GLU A 67 6.40 3.83 1.59
CA GLU A 67 7.46 4.10 0.59
C GLU A 67 8.77 4.59 1.23
N LYS A 68 8.72 5.30 2.36
CA LYS A 68 9.93 5.70 3.12
C LYS A 68 10.70 4.49 3.67
N TYR A 69 10.01 3.40 3.93
CA TYR A 69 10.60 2.15 4.42
C TYR A 69 10.86 1.14 3.30
N GLY A 70 10.84 1.58 2.04
CA GLY A 70 11.21 0.75 0.90
C GLY A 70 10.16 -0.25 0.46
N VAL A 71 8.91 -0.11 0.89
CA VAL A 71 7.79 -0.93 0.44
C VAL A 71 7.28 -0.42 -0.90
N ASP A 72 7.05 -1.31 -1.85
CA ASP A 72 6.40 -0.96 -3.11
C ASP A 72 4.89 -0.84 -2.91
N VAL A 73 4.33 0.34 -3.19
CA VAL A 73 2.91 0.61 -2.96
C VAL A 73 2.19 0.95 -4.26
N VAL A 74 1.06 0.29 -4.46
CA VAL A 74 0.10 0.59 -5.53
C VAL A 74 -1.20 1.02 -4.88
N MET A 75 -1.71 2.21 -5.22
CA MET A 75 -3.05 2.62 -4.83
C MET A 75 -4.06 2.25 -5.90
N THR A 76 -5.27 1.85 -5.50
CA THR A 76 -6.37 1.60 -6.45
C THR A 76 -6.78 2.87 -7.18
N ARG A 77 -6.78 4.01 -6.47
CA ARG A 77 -6.99 5.36 -7.03
C ARG A 77 -6.09 6.37 -6.32
N GLU A 78 -5.60 7.35 -7.05
CA GLU A 78 -4.84 8.49 -6.51
C GLU A 78 -5.63 9.80 -6.59
N ASP A 79 -6.77 9.77 -7.31
CA ASP A 79 -7.67 10.90 -7.52
C ASP A 79 -9.12 10.56 -7.16
N ASP A 80 -10.03 11.53 -7.29
CA ASP A 80 -11.47 11.34 -7.04
C ASP A 80 -12.15 10.67 -8.25
N ILE A 81 -11.85 9.41 -8.49
CA ILE A 81 -12.42 8.59 -9.57
C ILE A 81 -13.15 7.39 -9.00
N PHE A 82 -14.20 6.95 -9.71
CA PHE A 82 -14.93 5.73 -9.38
C PHE A 82 -14.19 4.51 -9.92
N LEU A 83 -14.08 3.47 -9.10
CA LEU A 83 -13.68 2.14 -9.48
C LEU A 83 -14.71 1.13 -8.99
N SER A 84 -15.10 0.21 -9.86
CA SER A 84 -15.98 -0.89 -9.50
C SER A 84 -15.27 -1.84 -8.51
N LEU A 85 -16.03 -2.57 -7.71
CA LEU A 85 -15.49 -3.57 -6.79
C LEU A 85 -14.70 -4.67 -7.53
N ALA A 86 -15.07 -4.99 -8.76
CA ALA A 86 -14.34 -5.96 -9.58
C ALA A 86 -12.94 -5.45 -9.96
N GLU A 87 -12.81 -4.18 -10.34
CA GLU A 87 -11.52 -3.55 -10.65
C GLU A 87 -10.64 -3.49 -9.40
N ARG A 88 -11.18 -3.07 -8.25
CA ARG A 88 -10.45 -3.06 -6.96
C ARG A 88 -9.90 -4.44 -6.61
N LYS A 89 -10.72 -5.48 -6.72
CA LYS A 89 -10.29 -6.88 -6.49
C LYS A 89 -9.20 -7.35 -7.43
N GLN A 90 -9.29 -6.98 -8.71
CA GLN A 90 -8.26 -7.33 -9.68
C GLN A 90 -6.92 -6.69 -9.32
N ILE A 91 -6.92 -5.43 -8.90
CA ILE A 91 -5.72 -4.73 -8.45
C ILE A 91 -5.21 -5.36 -7.15
N ALA A 92 -6.08 -5.58 -6.16
CA ALA A 92 -5.74 -6.18 -4.87
C ALA A 92 -5.03 -7.52 -5.00
N ASN A 93 -5.48 -8.38 -5.90
CA ASN A 93 -4.88 -9.72 -6.14
C ASN A 93 -3.49 -9.68 -6.82
N SER A 94 -2.98 -8.52 -7.20
CA SER A 94 -1.63 -8.39 -7.77
C SER A 94 -0.54 -8.13 -6.73
N ALA A 95 -0.90 -7.95 -5.46
CA ALA A 95 -0.01 -7.63 -4.35
C ALA A 95 0.35 -8.85 -3.51
N ASP A 96 1.25 -8.65 -2.56
CA ASP A 96 1.52 -9.61 -1.48
C ASP A 96 0.55 -9.39 -0.30
N VAL A 97 0.05 -8.15 -0.14
CA VAL A 97 -0.89 -7.73 0.91
C VAL A 97 -1.81 -6.65 0.37
N SER A 98 -3.09 -6.67 0.76
CA SER A 98 -4.08 -5.66 0.36
C SER A 98 -4.82 -5.07 1.55
N ILE A 99 -4.91 -3.74 1.61
CA ILE A 99 -5.60 -2.99 2.66
C ILE A 99 -6.59 -2.03 2.03
N SER A 100 -7.88 -2.16 2.39
CA SER A 100 -8.92 -1.20 2.01
C SER A 100 -9.19 -0.25 3.18
N ILE A 101 -9.13 1.04 2.94
CA ILE A 101 -9.23 2.09 3.96
C ILE A 101 -10.57 2.80 3.78
N HIS A 102 -11.34 2.82 4.86
CA HIS A 102 -12.69 3.32 4.95
C HIS A 102 -12.95 4.10 6.25
N TYR A 103 -14.08 4.80 6.28
CA TYR A 103 -14.69 5.39 7.46
C TYR A 103 -16.11 4.90 7.57
N ASN A 104 -16.45 4.29 8.70
CA ASN A 104 -17.72 3.65 8.91
C ASN A 104 -18.87 4.66 9.11
N ALA A 105 -20.09 4.17 9.03
CA ALA A 105 -21.30 4.88 9.46
C ALA A 105 -22.33 3.89 9.99
N THR A 106 -23.18 4.33 10.92
CA THR A 106 -24.30 3.52 11.41
C THR A 106 -25.59 4.30 11.34
N ALA A 107 -26.69 3.63 10.98
CA ALA A 107 -28.01 4.25 10.91
C ALA A 107 -28.46 4.97 12.20
N ASN A 108 -27.80 4.67 13.33
CA ASN A 108 -28.13 5.23 14.65
C ASN A 108 -27.02 6.16 15.19
N HIS A 109 -26.00 6.43 14.42
CA HIS A 109 -24.86 7.29 14.79
C HIS A 109 -24.17 6.88 16.11
N LYS A 110 -24.15 5.58 16.42
CA LYS A 110 -23.69 5.05 17.71
C LYS A 110 -22.28 4.46 17.70
N GLY A 111 -21.65 4.38 16.55
CA GLY A 111 -20.28 3.90 16.45
C GLY A 111 -19.32 4.89 17.13
N ALA A 112 -18.37 4.41 17.87
CA ALA A 112 -17.28 5.17 18.48
C ALA A 112 -16.06 4.28 18.70
N TYR A 113 -15.61 3.61 17.64
CA TYR A 113 -14.45 2.72 17.69
C TYR A 113 -13.84 2.54 16.31
N GLY A 114 -12.56 2.26 16.25
CA GLY A 114 -11.93 1.75 15.04
C GLY A 114 -12.24 0.26 14.88
N LEU A 115 -12.44 -0.16 13.64
CA LEU A 115 -12.72 -1.55 13.31
C LEU A 115 -11.76 -2.01 12.23
N VAL A 116 -11.07 -3.13 12.45
CA VAL A 116 -10.23 -3.78 11.44
C VAL A 116 -10.82 -5.15 11.12
N ILE A 117 -11.27 -5.31 9.90
CA ILE A 117 -11.94 -6.54 9.45
C ILE A 117 -10.94 -7.35 8.65
N GLY A 118 -10.54 -8.51 9.19
CA GLY A 118 -9.66 -9.47 8.52
C GLY A 118 -10.45 -10.42 7.61
N GLY A 119 -9.90 -10.68 6.41
CA GLY A 119 -10.41 -11.71 5.50
C GLY A 119 -10.02 -13.12 5.95
N LYS A 120 -10.57 -14.14 5.27
CA LYS A 120 -10.28 -15.55 5.56
C LYS A 120 -8.95 -16.07 5.02
N VAL A 121 -8.26 -15.28 4.19
CA VAL A 121 -6.95 -15.67 3.66
C VAL A 121 -5.96 -15.73 4.81
N GLU A 122 -5.13 -16.79 4.82
CA GLU A 122 -4.08 -16.94 5.82
C GLU A 122 -3.23 -15.68 5.93
N GLY A 123 -2.94 -15.25 7.17
CA GLY A 123 -2.22 -14.00 7.45
C GLY A 123 -3.10 -12.77 7.64
N SER A 124 -4.37 -12.76 7.18
CA SER A 124 -5.26 -11.59 7.32
C SER A 124 -5.52 -11.23 8.79
N THR A 125 -5.75 -12.22 9.65
CA THR A 125 -5.96 -12.00 11.10
C THR A 125 -4.72 -11.39 11.75
N LYS A 126 -3.52 -11.89 11.42
CA LYS A 126 -2.26 -11.33 11.93
C LYS A 126 -2.08 -9.88 11.47
N LEU A 127 -2.37 -9.60 10.20
CA LEU A 127 -2.33 -8.24 9.65
C LEU A 127 -3.32 -7.32 10.37
N ALA A 128 -4.56 -7.77 10.60
CA ALA A 128 -5.58 -7.01 11.32
C ALA A 128 -5.13 -6.65 12.74
N HIS A 129 -4.56 -7.58 13.48
CA HIS A 129 -4.04 -7.32 14.82
C HIS A 129 -2.85 -6.36 14.81
N SER A 130 -1.91 -6.49 13.86
CA SER A 130 -0.78 -5.57 13.73
C SER A 130 -1.25 -4.13 13.47
N ILE A 131 -2.28 -3.93 12.64
CA ILE A 131 -2.85 -2.60 12.38
C ILE A 131 -3.60 -2.08 13.61
N LYS A 132 -4.41 -2.93 14.26
CA LYS A 132 -5.10 -2.59 15.51
C LYS A 132 -4.12 -2.04 16.56
N ASP A 133 -3.02 -2.74 16.80
CA ASP A 133 -2.05 -2.37 17.85
C ASP A 133 -1.44 -0.98 17.60
N GLU A 134 -1.24 -0.61 16.35
CA GLU A 134 -0.79 0.72 16.00
C GLU A 134 -1.90 1.78 16.14
N LEU A 135 -3.13 1.48 15.75
CA LEU A 135 -4.26 2.41 15.88
C LEU A 135 -4.59 2.67 17.35
N LEU A 136 -4.41 1.71 18.26
CA LEU A 136 -4.58 1.90 19.70
C LEU A 136 -3.61 2.92 20.32
N LYS A 137 -2.56 3.35 19.60
CA LYS A 137 -1.67 4.42 20.05
C LYS A 137 -2.26 5.83 19.90
N ILE A 138 -3.32 5.97 19.12
CA ILE A 138 -3.96 7.26 18.81
C ILE A 138 -5.45 7.31 19.18
N ARG A 139 -6.05 6.17 19.52
CA ARG A 139 -7.46 6.09 19.96
C ARG A 139 -7.68 4.96 20.95
N ASP A 140 -8.68 5.11 21.82
CA ASP A 140 -8.88 4.23 22.97
C ASP A 140 -9.50 2.87 22.62
N ASN A 141 -10.23 2.76 21.51
CA ASN A 141 -11.00 1.57 21.19
C ASN A 141 -10.84 1.18 19.73
N VAL A 142 -10.22 0.03 19.49
CA VAL A 142 -10.11 -0.60 18.17
C VAL A 142 -10.45 -2.08 18.29
N GLN A 143 -11.44 -2.54 17.53
CA GLN A 143 -11.88 -3.91 17.48
C GLN A 143 -11.32 -4.63 16.26
N VAL A 144 -11.18 -5.94 16.34
CA VAL A 144 -10.85 -6.79 15.19
C VAL A 144 -12.00 -7.77 15.00
N TRP A 145 -12.49 -7.86 13.76
CA TRP A 145 -13.44 -8.88 13.34
C TRP A 145 -12.85 -9.72 12.23
N GLU A 146 -13.28 -10.97 12.16
CA GLU A 146 -12.98 -11.86 11.04
C GLU A 146 -14.25 -12.05 10.24
N ASP A 147 -14.33 -11.43 9.09
CA ASP A 147 -15.48 -11.51 8.20
C ASP A 147 -15.02 -11.51 6.73
N ASN A 148 -15.60 -12.37 5.94
CA ASN A 148 -15.35 -12.45 4.51
C ASN A 148 -16.64 -12.21 3.70
N SER A 149 -17.69 -11.68 4.32
CA SER A 149 -18.95 -11.36 3.64
C SER A 149 -18.84 -10.08 2.79
N TYR A 150 -17.90 -9.20 3.12
CA TYR A 150 -17.63 -7.99 2.35
C TYR A 150 -17.17 -8.34 0.94
N TYR A 151 -17.87 -7.84 -0.06
CA TYR A 151 -17.57 -8.14 -1.46
C TYR A 151 -16.12 -7.80 -1.85
N ALA A 152 -15.57 -6.71 -1.31
CA ALA A 152 -14.19 -6.31 -1.56
C ALA A 152 -13.16 -7.34 -1.08
N MET A 153 -13.52 -8.21 -0.11
CA MET A 153 -12.65 -9.25 0.45
C MET A 153 -12.93 -10.63 -0.13
N THR A 154 -14.12 -10.85 -0.72
CA THR A 154 -14.49 -12.16 -1.28
C THR A 154 -13.60 -12.52 -2.48
N ASN A 155 -13.08 -13.75 -2.48
CA ASN A 155 -12.21 -14.25 -3.56
C ASN A 155 -10.86 -13.51 -3.72
N LEU A 156 -10.40 -12.77 -2.71
CA LEU A 156 -9.00 -12.35 -2.66
C LEU A 156 -8.12 -13.57 -2.38
N LYS A 157 -6.90 -13.53 -2.93
CA LYS A 157 -5.90 -14.61 -2.82
C LYS A 157 -4.71 -14.21 -1.94
N VAL A 158 -4.73 -13.00 -1.45
CA VAL A 158 -3.68 -12.40 -0.63
C VAL A 158 -4.22 -12.02 0.74
N PRO A 159 -3.39 -11.97 1.79
CA PRO A 159 -3.80 -11.42 3.08
C PRO A 159 -4.43 -10.04 2.88
N CYS A 160 -5.61 -9.83 3.46
CA CYS A 160 -6.38 -8.62 3.24
C CYS A 160 -7.14 -8.18 4.48
N VAL A 161 -7.31 -6.87 4.61
CA VAL A 161 -8.12 -6.24 5.66
C VAL A 161 -8.90 -5.05 5.11
N ILE A 162 -10.03 -4.75 5.74
CA ILE A 162 -10.72 -3.47 5.64
C ILE A 162 -10.49 -2.74 6.95
N VAL A 163 -10.05 -1.50 6.90
CA VAL A 163 -9.86 -0.65 8.09
C VAL A 163 -10.93 0.42 8.08
N GLU A 164 -11.85 0.32 9.01
CA GLU A 164 -12.85 1.34 9.32
C GLU A 164 -12.29 2.23 10.43
N THR A 165 -11.70 3.33 10.04
CA THR A 165 -10.82 4.11 10.94
C THR A 165 -11.56 4.85 12.03
N ALA A 166 -12.76 5.37 11.71
CA ALA A 166 -13.68 6.07 12.60
C ALA A 166 -15.09 6.05 11.99
N PHE A 167 -16.11 6.38 12.78
CA PHE A 167 -17.48 6.53 12.30
C PHE A 167 -17.73 7.99 11.91
N ILE A 168 -17.79 8.29 10.62
CA ILE A 168 -17.90 9.64 10.07
C ILE A 168 -19.20 10.33 10.49
N ASP A 169 -20.24 9.55 10.81
CA ASP A 169 -21.55 10.03 11.26
C ASP A 169 -21.66 10.14 12.79
N ASN A 170 -20.53 10.00 13.53
CA ASN A 170 -20.50 10.10 14.98
C ASN A 170 -19.59 11.24 15.46
N PRO A 171 -20.14 12.33 16.03
CA PRO A 171 -19.32 13.47 16.47
C PRO A 171 -18.28 13.13 17.53
N ASN A 172 -18.52 12.09 18.37
CA ASN A 172 -17.56 11.66 19.37
C ASN A 172 -16.39 10.87 18.75
N ASP A 173 -16.59 10.30 17.59
CA ASP A 173 -15.56 9.54 16.88
C ASP A 173 -14.81 10.41 15.86
N ASN A 174 -15.46 11.47 15.34
CA ASN A 174 -14.85 12.41 14.41
C ASN A 174 -13.60 13.09 14.97
N LYS A 175 -13.55 13.36 16.28
CA LYS A 175 -12.36 13.94 16.92
C LYS A 175 -11.03 13.21 16.63
N TYR A 176 -11.08 12.01 16.08
CA TYR A 176 -9.90 11.27 15.64
C TYR A 176 -9.55 11.50 14.18
N ALA A 177 -10.41 12.19 13.40
CA ALA A 177 -10.28 12.31 11.95
C ALA A 177 -10.77 13.66 11.38
N ASP A 178 -11.18 14.62 12.18
CA ASP A 178 -11.74 15.90 11.71
C ASP A 178 -10.74 16.72 10.90
N THR A 179 -9.50 16.71 11.31
CA THR A 179 -8.44 17.47 10.65
C THR A 179 -7.66 16.60 9.64
N LEU A 180 -7.06 17.23 8.66
CA LEU A 180 -6.17 16.55 7.74
C LEU A 180 -4.97 15.89 8.45
N GLU A 181 -4.46 16.52 9.51
CA GLU A 181 -3.32 16.01 10.27
C GLU A 181 -3.68 14.73 11.05
N GLU A 182 -4.88 14.65 11.61
CA GLU A 182 -5.39 13.43 12.24
C GLU A 182 -5.53 12.30 11.22
N ARG A 183 -6.10 12.57 10.05
CA ARG A 183 -6.19 11.58 8.96
C ARG A 183 -4.82 11.12 8.47
N LYS A 184 -3.84 12.01 8.42
CA LYS A 184 -2.45 11.63 8.12
C LYS A 184 -1.84 10.75 9.20
N GLU A 185 -2.08 11.05 10.48
CA GLU A 185 -1.58 10.21 11.57
C GLU A 185 -2.24 8.82 11.55
N ILE A 186 -3.55 8.73 11.26
CA ILE A 186 -4.21 7.44 11.04
C ILE A 186 -3.51 6.65 9.93
N GLY A 187 -3.28 7.27 8.77
CA GLY A 187 -2.60 6.63 7.64
C GLY A 187 -1.20 6.12 8.01
N LYS A 188 -0.46 6.92 8.76
CA LYS A 188 0.86 6.55 9.27
C LYS A 188 0.79 5.37 10.25
N ARG A 189 -0.21 5.30 11.14
CA ARG A 189 -0.39 4.16 12.05
C ARG A 189 -0.75 2.89 11.28
N ILE A 190 -1.63 2.97 10.30
CA ILE A 190 -1.92 1.83 9.42
C ILE A 190 -0.63 1.34 8.75
N ALA A 191 0.20 2.25 8.21
CA ALA A 191 1.47 1.89 7.60
C ALA A 191 2.41 1.17 8.57
N PHE A 192 2.56 1.65 9.80
CA PHE A 192 3.38 0.96 10.80
C PHE A 192 2.85 -0.42 11.14
N GLY A 193 1.53 -0.61 11.20
CA GLY A 193 0.93 -1.94 11.36
C GLY A 193 1.29 -2.88 10.20
N ILE A 194 1.29 -2.37 8.97
CA ILE A 194 1.71 -3.14 7.79
C ILE A 194 3.21 -3.47 7.86
N LEU A 195 4.07 -2.50 8.21
CA LEU A 195 5.51 -2.74 8.38
C LEU A 195 5.80 -3.81 9.43
N ASN A 196 5.11 -3.76 10.58
CA ASN A 196 5.21 -4.77 11.62
C ASN A 196 4.80 -6.16 11.12
N TYR A 197 3.71 -6.24 10.35
CA TYR A 197 3.27 -7.49 9.73
C TYR A 197 4.31 -8.06 8.76
N LEU A 198 4.92 -7.19 7.96
CA LEU A 198 5.95 -7.56 6.97
C LEU A 198 7.33 -7.80 7.61
N ASN A 199 7.48 -7.61 8.93
CA ASN A 199 8.74 -7.67 9.66
C ASN A 199 9.79 -6.67 9.16
N ILE A 200 9.37 -5.49 8.73
CA ILE A 200 10.23 -4.38 8.34
C ILE A 200 10.47 -3.48 9.56
N ASP A 201 11.77 -3.24 9.86
CA ASP A 201 12.16 -2.43 11.02
C ASP A 201 11.83 -0.95 10.81
N ALA A 202 10.82 -0.46 11.51
CA ALA A 202 10.38 0.93 11.48
C ALA A 202 11.39 1.94 12.07
N ASN A 203 12.51 1.49 12.66
CA ASN A 203 13.59 2.36 13.10
C ASN A 203 14.61 2.67 11.99
N LYS A 204 14.50 2.01 10.84
CA LYS A 204 15.40 2.16 9.70
C LYS A 204 14.67 2.74 8.50
N GLU A 205 14.45 4.04 8.51
CA GLU A 205 13.92 4.74 7.34
C GLU A 205 14.92 4.64 6.18
N ILE A 206 14.51 4.05 5.06
CA ILE A 206 15.31 3.97 3.84
C ILE A 206 15.03 5.24 3.05
N ILE A 207 15.85 6.27 3.22
CA ILE A 207 15.77 7.47 2.39
C ILE A 207 16.23 7.10 0.99
N ASN A 208 15.30 6.75 0.11
CA ASN A 208 15.55 6.55 -1.30
C ASN A 208 15.83 7.91 -1.98
N THR A 209 17.06 8.41 -1.84
CA THR A 209 17.54 9.63 -2.53
C THR A 209 17.51 9.49 -4.05
N THR A 210 17.46 8.29 -4.59
CA THR A 210 17.44 8.01 -6.04
C THR A 210 16.09 8.29 -6.73
N LYS A 211 14.98 8.43 -5.99
CA LYS A 211 13.68 8.76 -6.61
C LYS A 211 13.48 10.26 -6.87
N LYS A 212 14.23 11.15 -6.23
CA LYS A 212 14.04 12.60 -6.37
C LYS A 212 14.58 13.14 -7.71
N ASP A 213 15.65 12.54 -8.21
CA ASP A 213 16.28 13.00 -9.44
C ASP A 213 15.54 12.51 -10.71
N ASN A 214 14.79 11.41 -10.61
CA ASN A 214 13.99 10.90 -11.74
C ASN A 214 12.58 11.52 -11.82
N MET A 215 12.10 12.19 -10.76
CA MET A 215 10.73 12.74 -10.71
C MET A 215 10.60 14.10 -11.38
N SER A 216 11.70 14.88 -11.50
CA SER A 216 11.71 16.14 -12.26
C SER A 216 11.65 15.88 -13.78
N ASP A 217 12.39 14.90 -14.26
CA ASP A 217 12.42 14.54 -15.68
C ASP A 217 11.15 13.83 -16.16
N THR A 218 10.44 13.14 -15.26
CA THR A 218 9.20 12.43 -15.59
C THR A 218 8.01 13.38 -15.71
N LYS A 219 7.91 14.39 -14.82
CA LYS A 219 6.82 15.39 -14.88
C LYS A 219 6.86 16.24 -16.16
N GLU A 220 8.04 16.59 -16.64
CA GLU A 220 8.18 17.35 -17.89
C GLU A 220 7.86 16.52 -19.14
N LYS A 221 8.06 15.18 -19.07
CA LYS A 221 7.67 14.24 -20.13
C LYS A 221 6.19 13.88 -20.10
N GLU A 222 5.59 13.78 -18.90
CA GLU A 222 4.16 13.49 -18.74
C GLU A 222 3.29 14.66 -19.21
N GLN A 223 3.65 15.92 -18.93
CA GLN A 223 2.94 17.08 -19.48
C GLN A 223 2.98 17.17 -21.01
N LYS A 224 4.07 16.74 -21.63
CA LYS A 224 4.17 16.69 -23.12
C LYS A 224 3.42 15.49 -23.75
N ILE A 225 3.11 14.47 -22.99
CA ILE A 225 2.34 13.30 -23.44
C ILE A 225 0.83 13.56 -23.33
N GLU A 226 0.37 14.27 -22.30
CA GLU A 226 -1.05 14.62 -22.12
C GLU A 226 -1.59 15.54 -23.23
N GLU A 227 -0.76 16.42 -23.82
CA GLU A 227 -1.16 17.25 -24.96
C GLU A 227 -1.30 16.50 -26.28
N LYS A 228 -0.76 15.28 -26.42
CA LYS A 228 -0.79 14.49 -27.67
C LYS A 228 -1.82 13.38 -27.73
N ASP A 229 -2.45 13.00 -26.61
CA ASP A 229 -3.24 11.76 -26.54
C ASP A 229 -4.77 11.95 -26.42
N ASN A 230 -5.27 13.09 -26.87
CA ASN A 230 -6.72 13.32 -26.91
C ASN A 230 -7.47 12.51 -27.98
N ASN A 231 -6.85 11.52 -28.63
CA ASN A 231 -7.50 10.78 -29.73
C ASN A 231 -7.12 9.29 -29.88
N LYS A 232 -6.81 8.57 -28.79
CA LYS A 232 -6.70 7.09 -28.86
C LYS A 232 -7.22 6.45 -27.58
N GLY A 233 -8.12 5.50 -27.75
CA GLY A 233 -8.87 4.69 -26.82
C GLY A 233 -8.40 4.71 -25.35
N LYS A 234 -9.34 5.00 -24.44
CA LYS A 234 -9.11 5.03 -22.98
C LYS A 234 -8.49 3.70 -22.53
N ILE A 235 -7.18 3.69 -22.32
CA ILE A 235 -6.51 2.58 -21.61
C ILE A 235 -7.10 2.58 -20.20
N SER A 236 -7.70 1.45 -19.81
CA SER A 236 -8.26 1.25 -18.47
C SER A 236 -7.21 1.57 -17.41
N ILE A 237 -7.61 2.20 -16.31
CA ILE A 237 -6.74 2.44 -15.14
C ILE A 237 -6.13 1.12 -14.65
N VAL A 238 -6.90 0.04 -14.71
CA VAL A 238 -6.44 -1.32 -14.40
C VAL A 238 -5.28 -1.73 -15.30
N ASP A 239 -5.32 -1.40 -16.60
CA ASP A 239 -4.24 -1.72 -17.52
C ASP A 239 -3.01 -0.84 -17.29
N LYS A 240 -3.19 0.45 -16.91
CA LYS A 240 -2.08 1.32 -16.49
C LYS A 240 -1.38 0.75 -15.24
N ILE A 241 -2.14 0.34 -14.24
CA ILE A 241 -1.60 -0.26 -13.02
C ILE A 241 -0.95 -1.61 -13.32
N ARG A 242 -1.57 -2.46 -14.14
CA ARG A 242 -1.00 -3.75 -14.58
C ARG A 242 0.34 -3.55 -15.28
N ASN A 243 0.43 -2.58 -16.18
CA ASN A 243 1.67 -2.26 -16.89
C ASN A 243 2.76 -1.73 -15.94
N LEU A 244 2.40 -0.94 -14.93
CA LEU A 244 3.32 -0.48 -13.88
C LEU A 244 3.87 -1.65 -13.07
N ILE A 245 3.00 -2.58 -12.66
CA ILE A 245 3.37 -3.79 -11.92
C ILE A 245 4.29 -4.68 -12.76
N GLN A 246 3.95 -4.91 -14.03
CA GLN A 246 4.79 -5.70 -14.94
C GLN A 246 6.15 -5.07 -15.18
N ARG A 247 6.23 -3.73 -15.36
CA ARG A 247 7.50 -3.01 -15.52
C ARG A 247 8.39 -3.13 -14.28
N LYS A 248 7.82 -3.07 -13.07
CA LYS A 248 8.59 -3.24 -11.83
C LYS A 248 9.15 -4.67 -11.69
N ARG A 249 8.35 -5.70 -11.99
CA ARG A 249 8.79 -7.10 -11.99
C ARG A 249 9.87 -7.37 -13.05
N SER A 250 9.66 -6.91 -14.29
CA SER A 250 10.65 -7.01 -15.37
C SER A 250 11.97 -6.34 -15.01
N SER A 251 11.94 -5.17 -14.38
CA SER A 251 13.16 -4.47 -13.94
C SER A 251 13.98 -5.26 -12.92
N SER A 252 13.36 -6.05 -12.06
CA SER A 252 14.05 -6.93 -11.12
C SER A 252 14.70 -8.12 -11.85
N ASP A 253 13.97 -8.76 -12.74
CA ASP A 253 14.46 -9.89 -13.53
C ASP A 253 15.60 -9.49 -14.48
N GLU A 254 15.50 -8.32 -15.12
CA GLU A 254 16.56 -7.77 -15.98
C GLU A 254 17.84 -7.46 -15.18
N LYS A 255 17.72 -6.90 -13.97
CA LYS A 255 18.87 -6.67 -13.09
C LYS A 255 19.54 -7.97 -12.64
N ILE A 256 18.74 -8.99 -12.28
CA ILE A 256 19.24 -10.29 -11.92
C ILE A 256 19.95 -10.96 -13.11
N GLN A 257 19.39 -10.85 -14.30
CA GLN A 257 20.01 -11.38 -15.51
C GLN A 257 21.32 -10.66 -15.86
N TYR A 258 21.34 -9.31 -15.78
CA TYR A 258 22.57 -8.52 -15.98
C TYR A 258 23.69 -8.91 -15.01
N ILE A 259 23.36 -9.11 -13.72
CA ILE A 259 24.33 -9.57 -12.71
C ILE A 259 24.83 -10.99 -13.03
N LYS A 260 23.95 -11.91 -13.44
CA LYS A 260 24.34 -13.27 -13.86
C LYS A 260 25.29 -13.22 -15.05
N ASP A 261 25.01 -12.38 -16.05
CA ASP A 261 25.85 -12.23 -17.25
C ASP A 261 27.21 -11.59 -16.94
N LEU A 262 27.29 -10.76 -15.87
CA LEU A 262 28.54 -10.16 -15.41
C LEU A 262 29.45 -11.17 -14.68
N ILE A 263 28.84 -12.12 -13.98
CA ILE A 263 29.55 -13.15 -13.18
C ILE A 263 30.06 -14.29 -14.08
N LEU A 264 29.39 -14.53 -15.20
CA LEU A 264 29.73 -15.64 -16.13
C LEU A 264 30.74 -15.26 -17.22
N LYS A 265 31.17 -13.99 -17.29
CA LYS A 265 32.29 -13.50 -18.12
C LYS A 265 33.57 -13.39 -17.30
#